data_ea91d1044d382eb25dca7ce85dd5667a
#
_entry.id   ea91d1044d382eb25dca7ce85dd5667a
#
_cell.length_a   1.000
_cell.length_b   1.000
_cell.length_c   1.000
_cell.angle_alpha   90.00
_cell.angle_beta   90.00
_cell.angle_gamma   90.00
#
_symmetry.space_group_name_H-M   'P 1'
#
loop_
_entity.id
_entity.type
_entity.pdbx_description
1 polymer ?
#
loop_
_entity_poly.entity_id
_entity_poly.type
_entity_poly.pdbx_seq_one_letter_code
_entity_poly.pdbx_strand_id
1 'polypeptide(L)'
;MDEVEVLKQDKATKQRFELSQILKAKLTSHRKTTYYVSQGRAIRRMVVLYTPIEDLIAENDRRCEHTDGDANIEQDHLQRGSIELTKALPWIHEKLASFEHEESEEMLRKLKRGADAARGDDTGTLKELVASWVNNDCRPTPLIRTTDKHRRGFMSDTCGRLLCPAEWQWDDPVIRAGIRDRTAAFIVSENSWPLFMYQDYDADIKNLERGLMKSKLLIMAFKAIFTSPSSANEVDGEGDGADIIENHRRTQRQSDQTKVKTCVTSIIGMRKVTPHAIAYTACQIRFALSNITSWRTVDGDFDYQIYWSNIVDFFENAPGPAA
;
A
#
# COMPACT_ATOMS: atom_id res chain seq x y z
N MET A 1 -15.26 -67.64 -0.03
CA MET A 1 -15.20 -66.22 -0.43
C MET A 1 -14.68 -66.18 -1.87
N ASP A 2 -15.43 -65.64 -2.79
CA ASP A 2 -15.10 -65.65 -4.22
C ASP A 2 -13.87 -64.71 -4.47
N GLU A 3 -12.91 -65.31 -5.23
CA GLU A 3 -11.68 -64.58 -5.64
C GLU A 3 -11.98 -63.24 -6.34
N VAL A 4 -13.13 -63.14 -6.99
CA VAL A 4 -13.66 -61.95 -7.66
C VAL A 4 -14.06 -60.86 -6.66
N GLU A 5 -14.51 -61.22 -5.48
CA GLU A 5 -14.94 -60.31 -4.44
C GLU A 5 -13.75 -59.69 -3.70
N VAL A 6 -12.66 -60.43 -3.51
CA VAL A 6 -11.38 -59.97 -2.96
C VAL A 6 -10.72 -59.00 -3.93
N LEU A 7 -10.70 -59.27 -5.23
CA LEU A 7 -10.16 -58.38 -6.26
C LEU A 7 -10.95 -57.08 -6.39
N LYS A 8 -12.26 -57.11 -6.20
CA LYS A 8 -13.11 -55.89 -6.18
C LYS A 8 -12.83 -55.03 -4.95
N GLN A 9 -12.62 -55.65 -3.80
CA GLN A 9 -12.34 -54.99 -2.54
C GLN A 9 -10.95 -54.35 -2.53
N ASP A 10 -9.93 -55.00 -3.10
CA ASP A 10 -8.59 -54.48 -3.30
C ASP A 10 -8.58 -53.28 -4.27
N LYS A 11 -9.32 -53.35 -5.37
CA LYS A 11 -9.46 -52.28 -6.33
C LYS A 11 -10.14 -51.05 -5.72
N ALA A 12 -11.19 -51.22 -4.90
CA ALA A 12 -11.89 -50.18 -4.21
C ALA A 12 -10.99 -49.53 -3.14
N THR A 13 -10.18 -50.30 -2.44
CA THR A 13 -9.23 -49.80 -1.42
C THR A 13 -8.11 -49.00 -2.06
N LYS A 14 -7.55 -49.45 -3.18
CA LYS A 14 -6.54 -48.74 -3.95
C LYS A 14 -7.09 -47.39 -4.49
N GLN A 15 -8.31 -47.41 -5.02
CA GLN A 15 -8.97 -46.21 -5.54
C GLN A 15 -9.28 -45.17 -4.42
N ARG A 16 -9.67 -45.61 -3.22
CA ARG A 16 -9.84 -44.77 -2.03
C ARG A 16 -8.51 -44.17 -1.56
N PHE A 17 -7.43 -44.95 -1.60
CA PHE A 17 -6.10 -44.46 -1.25
C PHE A 17 -5.61 -43.41 -2.23
N GLU A 18 -5.73 -43.64 -3.55
CA GLU A 18 -5.37 -42.65 -4.59
C GLU A 18 -6.17 -41.34 -4.47
N LEU A 19 -7.49 -41.44 -4.27
CA LEU A 19 -8.34 -40.25 -4.00
C LEU A 19 -7.91 -39.49 -2.73
N SER A 20 -7.57 -40.21 -1.67
CA SER A 20 -7.05 -39.61 -0.44
C SER A 20 -5.74 -38.85 -0.66
N GLN A 21 -4.81 -39.40 -1.45
CA GLN A 21 -3.55 -38.73 -1.80
C GLN A 21 -3.79 -37.47 -2.66
N ILE A 22 -4.68 -37.56 -3.65
CA ILE A 22 -5.07 -36.43 -4.50
C ILE A 22 -5.71 -35.31 -3.66
N LEU A 23 -6.59 -35.65 -2.73
CA LEU A 23 -7.23 -34.71 -1.83
C LEU A 23 -6.22 -34.04 -0.89
N LYS A 24 -5.29 -34.81 -0.32
CA LYS A 24 -4.20 -34.25 0.52
C LYS A 24 -3.30 -33.32 -0.28
N ALA A 25 -2.91 -33.69 -1.49
CA ALA A 25 -2.10 -32.86 -2.37
C ALA A 25 -2.82 -31.54 -2.73
N LYS A 26 -4.12 -31.60 -3.10
CA LYS A 26 -4.95 -30.40 -3.35
C LYS A 26 -5.08 -29.51 -2.12
N LEU A 27 -5.28 -30.07 -0.94
CA LEU A 27 -5.39 -29.32 0.33
C LEU A 27 -4.08 -28.62 0.68
N THR A 28 -2.94 -29.28 0.47
CA THR A 28 -1.61 -28.72 0.69
C THR A 28 -1.32 -27.60 -0.31
N SER A 29 -1.65 -27.79 -1.59
CA SER A 29 -1.52 -26.76 -2.62
C SER A 29 -2.40 -25.54 -2.32
N HIS A 30 -3.65 -25.74 -1.88
CA HIS A 30 -4.55 -24.66 -1.49
C HIS A 30 -4.01 -23.87 -0.28
N ARG A 31 -3.47 -24.56 0.73
CA ARG A 31 -2.84 -23.92 1.90
C ARG A 31 -1.62 -23.08 1.51
N LYS A 32 -0.73 -23.60 0.66
CA LYS A 32 0.43 -22.87 0.11
C LYS A 32 -0.03 -21.65 -0.69
N THR A 33 -1.07 -21.79 -1.51
CA THR A 33 -1.62 -20.65 -2.29
C THR A 33 -2.14 -19.56 -1.38
N THR A 34 -2.94 -19.91 -0.38
CA THR A 34 -3.50 -18.95 0.58
C THR A 34 -2.39 -18.27 1.38
N TYR A 35 -1.34 -18.98 1.75
CA TYR A 35 -0.19 -18.42 2.46
C TYR A 35 0.52 -17.36 1.63
N TYR A 36 0.96 -17.66 0.39
CA TYR A 36 1.68 -16.70 -0.45
C TYR A 36 0.83 -15.48 -0.82
N VAL A 37 -0.46 -15.67 -1.11
CA VAL A 37 -1.38 -14.55 -1.35
C VAL A 37 -1.51 -13.66 -0.11
N SER A 38 -1.59 -14.26 1.08
CA SER A 38 -1.64 -13.51 2.34
C SER A 38 -0.34 -12.71 2.57
N GLN A 39 0.81 -13.34 2.37
CA GLN A 39 2.12 -12.69 2.51
C GLN A 39 2.31 -11.55 1.48
N GLY A 40 1.88 -11.75 0.25
CA GLY A 40 1.95 -10.76 -0.81
C GLY A 40 1.23 -9.44 -0.48
N ARG A 41 0.22 -9.47 0.39
CA ARG A 41 -0.52 -8.26 0.81
C ARG A 41 0.35 -7.19 1.47
N ALA A 42 1.53 -7.55 1.99
CA ALA A 42 2.50 -6.60 2.54
C ALA A 42 3.21 -5.76 1.46
N ILE A 43 3.42 -6.33 0.27
CA ILE A 43 4.36 -5.80 -0.73
C ILE A 43 3.99 -4.39 -1.18
N ARG A 44 2.75 -4.16 -1.66
CA ARG A 44 2.33 -2.81 -2.11
C ARG A 44 2.27 -1.80 -0.98
N ARG A 45 2.01 -2.25 0.24
CA ARG A 45 1.86 -1.40 1.42
C ARG A 45 3.19 -0.98 2.05
N MET A 46 4.24 -1.82 1.94
CA MET A 46 5.47 -1.67 2.72
C MET A 46 6.76 -1.74 1.90
N VAL A 47 6.71 -2.15 0.65
CA VAL A 47 7.92 -2.40 -0.16
C VAL A 47 7.98 -1.50 -1.38
N VAL A 48 7.04 -1.66 -2.32
CA VAL A 48 7.01 -0.91 -3.59
C VAL A 48 5.59 -0.72 -4.07
N LEU A 49 5.32 0.40 -4.74
CA LEU A 49 3.98 0.71 -5.22
C LEU A 49 3.58 -0.08 -6.48
N TYR A 50 4.46 -0.16 -7.47
CA TYR A 50 4.21 -0.81 -8.76
C TYR A 50 5.28 -1.80 -9.18
N THR A 51 6.53 -1.55 -8.84
CA THR A 51 7.69 -2.32 -9.31
C THR A 51 7.46 -3.83 -9.18
N PRO A 52 7.78 -4.62 -10.20
CA PRO A 52 7.76 -6.08 -10.13
C PRO A 52 8.71 -6.60 -9.05
N ILE A 53 8.33 -7.68 -8.39
CA ILE A 53 9.17 -8.31 -7.35
C ILE A 53 10.44 -8.87 -7.99
N GLU A 54 10.30 -9.37 -9.20
CA GLU A 54 11.37 -9.93 -10.02
C GLU A 54 12.49 -8.93 -10.25
N ASP A 55 12.17 -7.65 -10.51
CA ASP A 55 13.14 -6.57 -10.72
C ASP A 55 13.92 -6.27 -9.43
N LEU A 56 13.27 -6.33 -8.27
CA LEU A 56 13.93 -6.15 -6.97
C LEU A 56 14.94 -7.26 -6.68
N ILE A 57 14.57 -8.50 -7.01
CA ILE A 57 15.42 -9.68 -6.83
C ILE A 57 16.61 -9.59 -7.79
N ALA A 58 16.34 -9.31 -9.07
CA ALA A 58 17.37 -9.22 -10.09
C ALA A 58 18.43 -8.14 -9.76
N GLU A 59 18.03 -6.98 -9.26
CA GLU A 59 18.99 -5.94 -8.85
C GLU A 59 19.82 -6.36 -7.63
N ASN A 60 19.21 -7.04 -6.67
CA ASN A 60 19.95 -7.58 -5.54
C ASN A 60 21.00 -8.61 -5.97
N ASP A 61 20.62 -9.53 -6.86
CA ASP A 61 21.51 -10.55 -7.38
C ASP A 61 22.66 -9.92 -8.19
N ARG A 62 22.35 -8.93 -9.04
CA ARG A 62 23.35 -8.15 -9.76
C ARG A 62 24.38 -7.52 -8.83
N ARG A 63 23.95 -6.93 -7.70
CA ARG A 63 24.88 -6.33 -6.70
C ARG A 63 25.69 -7.37 -5.92
N CYS A 64 25.16 -8.57 -5.74
CA CYS A 64 25.92 -9.65 -5.12
C CYS A 64 27.03 -10.16 -6.02
N GLU A 65 26.83 -10.15 -7.35
CA GLU A 65 27.81 -10.62 -8.33
C GLU A 65 28.85 -9.56 -8.71
N HIS A 66 28.48 -8.28 -8.70
CA HIS A 66 29.33 -7.17 -9.16
C HIS A 66 29.52 -6.15 -8.03
N THR A 67 30.72 -6.11 -7.47
CA THR A 67 31.07 -5.26 -6.33
C THR A 67 31.34 -3.80 -6.71
N ASP A 68 31.58 -3.48 -8.00
CA ASP A 68 32.02 -2.16 -8.46
C ASP A 68 31.24 -1.71 -9.70
N GLY A 69 30.30 -0.80 -9.51
CA GLY A 69 29.63 -0.07 -10.58
C GLY A 69 28.86 1.11 -10.01
N ASP A 70 29.02 2.28 -10.59
CA ASP A 70 28.16 3.44 -10.28
C ASP A 70 26.70 3.06 -10.52
N ALA A 71 25.97 2.81 -9.44
CA ALA A 71 24.54 2.55 -9.52
C ALA A 71 23.81 3.87 -9.82
N ASN A 72 22.86 3.83 -10.73
CA ASN A 72 21.98 4.96 -10.97
C ASN A 72 20.84 5.02 -9.92
N ILE A 73 20.13 6.14 -9.86
CA ILE A 73 19.05 6.38 -8.90
C ILE A 73 17.97 5.29 -8.97
N GLU A 74 17.63 4.80 -10.17
CA GLU A 74 16.63 3.73 -10.35
C GLU A 74 17.10 2.41 -9.74
N GLN A 75 18.36 2.05 -9.95
CA GLN A 75 18.98 0.88 -9.35
C GLN A 75 19.07 0.99 -7.82
N ASP A 76 19.30 2.19 -7.29
CA ASP A 76 19.29 2.43 -5.85
C ASP A 76 17.87 2.26 -5.28
N HIS A 77 16.82 2.72 -5.97
CA HIS A 77 15.45 2.48 -5.59
C HIS A 77 15.09 0.98 -5.61
N LEU A 78 15.54 0.23 -6.64
CA LEU A 78 15.33 -1.21 -6.71
C LEU A 78 16.02 -1.94 -5.54
N GLN A 79 17.26 -1.58 -5.23
CA GLN A 79 18.02 -2.18 -4.12
C GLN A 79 17.36 -1.89 -2.76
N ARG A 80 16.89 -0.67 -2.52
CA ARG A 80 16.13 -0.35 -1.31
C ARG A 80 14.85 -1.17 -1.24
N GLY A 81 14.15 -1.28 -2.37
CA GLY A 81 12.97 -2.15 -2.48
C GLY A 81 13.28 -3.61 -2.14
N SER A 82 14.42 -4.15 -2.59
CA SER A 82 14.87 -5.51 -2.25
C SER A 82 15.14 -5.68 -0.75
N ILE A 83 15.80 -4.71 -0.13
CA ILE A 83 16.04 -4.70 1.32
C ILE A 83 14.70 -4.71 2.09
N GLU A 84 13.74 -3.88 1.69
CA GLU A 84 12.42 -3.84 2.33
C GLU A 84 11.61 -5.11 2.05
N LEU A 85 11.75 -5.71 0.85
CA LEU A 85 11.15 -7.01 0.53
C LEU A 85 11.68 -8.11 1.46
N THR A 86 12.98 -8.14 1.69
CA THR A 86 13.62 -9.09 2.61
C THR A 86 13.16 -8.89 4.06
N LYS A 87 12.96 -7.64 4.49
CA LYS A 87 12.41 -7.34 5.83
C LYS A 87 10.94 -7.77 5.95
N ALA A 88 10.14 -7.56 4.90
CA ALA A 88 8.74 -7.96 4.89
C ALA A 88 8.54 -9.46 4.74
N LEU A 89 9.39 -10.12 3.96
CA LEU A 89 9.36 -11.55 3.64
C LEU A 89 10.73 -12.20 3.88
N PRO A 90 11.17 -12.38 5.13
CA PRO A 90 12.53 -12.85 5.45
C PRO A 90 12.89 -14.22 4.86
N TRP A 91 11.89 -15.00 4.51
CA TRP A 91 12.03 -16.35 3.95
C TRP A 91 12.19 -16.38 2.42
N ILE A 92 12.06 -15.23 1.71
CA ILE A 92 11.91 -15.20 0.25
C ILE A 92 13.15 -15.74 -0.47
N HIS A 93 14.35 -15.30 -0.08
CA HIS A 93 15.60 -15.72 -0.72
C HIS A 93 15.89 -17.22 -0.49
N GLU A 94 15.62 -17.75 0.71
CA GLU A 94 15.75 -19.19 1.00
C GLU A 94 14.83 -20.01 0.09
N LYS A 95 13.58 -19.54 -0.11
CA LYS A 95 12.63 -20.22 -0.98
C LYS A 95 13.04 -20.16 -2.45
N LEU A 96 13.48 -19.02 -2.94
CA LEU A 96 13.97 -18.88 -4.31
C LEU A 96 15.18 -19.78 -4.58
N ALA A 97 16.10 -19.89 -3.64
CA ALA A 97 17.26 -20.77 -3.76
C ALA A 97 16.91 -22.27 -3.70
N SER A 98 15.78 -22.64 -3.07
CA SER A 98 15.38 -24.05 -2.86
C SER A 98 14.35 -24.56 -3.88
N PHE A 99 13.74 -23.67 -4.66
CA PHE A 99 12.68 -24.01 -5.60
C PHE A 99 13.22 -24.20 -7.01
N GLU A 100 12.60 -25.11 -7.77
CA GLU A 100 12.74 -25.15 -9.21
C GLU A 100 12.12 -23.87 -9.84
N HIS A 101 12.54 -23.56 -11.06
CA HIS A 101 12.13 -22.34 -11.77
C HIS A 101 10.59 -22.16 -11.81
N GLU A 102 9.86 -23.21 -12.16
CA GLU A 102 8.40 -23.21 -12.25
C GLU A 102 7.73 -22.97 -10.88
N GLU A 103 8.27 -23.54 -9.80
CA GLU A 103 7.78 -23.31 -8.44
C GLU A 103 8.02 -21.87 -7.98
N SER A 104 9.16 -21.29 -8.33
CA SER A 104 9.53 -19.90 -8.04
C SER A 104 8.58 -18.93 -8.76
N GLU A 105 8.35 -19.12 -10.05
CA GLU A 105 7.38 -18.32 -10.82
C GLU A 105 5.96 -18.39 -10.23
N GLU A 106 5.51 -19.59 -9.88
CA GLU A 106 4.19 -19.79 -9.26
C GLU A 106 4.08 -19.06 -7.93
N MET A 107 5.13 -19.08 -7.10
CA MET A 107 5.20 -18.37 -5.83
C MET A 107 5.13 -16.85 -6.07
N LEU A 108 5.97 -16.30 -6.95
CA LEU A 108 6.01 -14.85 -7.27
C LEU A 108 4.67 -14.38 -7.82
N ARG A 109 4.03 -15.14 -8.70
CA ARG A 109 2.70 -14.84 -9.22
C ARG A 109 1.63 -14.76 -8.12
N LYS A 110 1.69 -15.65 -7.12
CA LYS A 110 0.78 -15.62 -5.97
C LYS A 110 1.05 -14.43 -5.05
N LEU A 111 2.30 -14.09 -4.79
CA LEU A 111 2.69 -12.89 -4.05
C LEU A 111 2.16 -11.63 -4.75
N LYS A 112 2.38 -11.48 -6.05
CA LYS A 112 1.88 -10.38 -6.87
C LYS A 112 0.35 -10.27 -6.79
N ARG A 113 -0.36 -11.39 -6.93
CA ARG A 113 -1.82 -11.42 -6.78
C ARG A 113 -2.27 -10.89 -5.42
N GLY A 114 -1.58 -11.27 -4.35
CA GLY A 114 -1.86 -10.78 -3.00
C GLY A 114 -1.62 -9.28 -2.85
N ALA A 115 -0.52 -8.81 -3.42
CA ALA A 115 -0.13 -7.41 -3.45
C ALA A 115 -1.17 -6.52 -4.14
N ASP A 116 -1.58 -6.90 -5.34
CA ASP A 116 -2.53 -6.14 -6.14
C ASP A 116 -3.96 -6.22 -5.56
N ALA A 117 -4.35 -7.36 -4.97
CA ALA A 117 -5.62 -7.49 -4.25
C ALA A 117 -5.68 -6.55 -3.04
N ALA A 118 -4.60 -6.46 -2.25
CA ALA A 118 -4.54 -5.55 -1.11
C ALA A 118 -4.71 -4.09 -1.53
N ARG A 119 -4.01 -3.68 -2.60
CA ARG A 119 -4.16 -2.32 -3.16
C ARG A 119 -5.59 -2.05 -3.61
N GLY A 120 -6.23 -3.01 -4.28
CA GLY A 120 -7.63 -2.89 -4.72
C GLY A 120 -8.60 -2.74 -3.55
N ASP A 121 -8.44 -3.55 -2.49
CA ASP A 121 -9.25 -3.46 -1.28
C ASP A 121 -9.11 -2.10 -0.60
N ASP A 122 -7.88 -1.60 -0.44
CA ASP A 122 -7.59 -0.31 0.18
C ASP A 122 -8.17 0.84 -0.65
N THR A 123 -8.02 0.78 -1.98
CA THR A 123 -8.58 1.76 -2.91
C THR A 123 -10.10 1.84 -2.80
N GLY A 124 -10.78 0.68 -2.75
CA GLY A 124 -12.22 0.61 -2.59
C GLY A 124 -12.69 1.22 -1.27
N THR A 125 -12.04 0.85 -0.18
CA THR A 125 -12.35 1.34 1.17
C THR A 125 -12.10 2.84 1.31
N LEU A 126 -10.93 3.32 0.89
CA LEU A 126 -10.57 4.73 1.03
C LEU A 126 -11.36 5.66 0.12
N LYS A 127 -11.83 5.18 -1.02
CA LYS A 127 -12.73 5.95 -1.89
C LYS A 127 -13.93 6.51 -1.13
N GLU A 128 -14.53 5.70 -0.25
CA GLU A 128 -15.70 6.08 0.54
C GLU A 128 -15.33 6.85 1.80
N LEU A 129 -14.33 6.37 2.54
CA LEU A 129 -13.89 6.97 3.79
C LEU A 129 -13.35 8.38 3.60
N VAL A 130 -12.48 8.60 2.62
CA VAL A 130 -11.91 9.92 2.32
C VAL A 130 -13.02 10.92 1.98
N ALA A 131 -13.99 10.53 1.15
CA ALA A 131 -15.11 11.43 0.85
C ALA A 131 -15.92 11.78 2.11
N SER A 132 -16.18 10.80 2.98
CA SER A 132 -16.90 11.02 4.24
C SER A 132 -16.10 11.96 5.16
N TRP A 133 -14.81 11.74 5.33
CA TRP A 133 -13.97 12.57 6.19
C TRP A 133 -13.85 14.01 5.67
N VAL A 134 -13.63 14.19 4.37
CA VAL A 134 -13.59 15.52 3.75
C VAL A 134 -14.94 16.24 3.87
N ASN A 135 -16.05 15.53 3.74
CA ASN A 135 -17.37 16.12 3.97
C ASN A 135 -17.55 16.60 5.41
N ASN A 136 -17.05 15.85 6.39
CA ASN A 136 -17.14 16.22 7.80
C ASN A 136 -16.22 17.39 8.16
N ASP A 137 -14.99 17.37 7.66
CA ASP A 137 -13.98 18.36 8.01
C ASP A 137 -14.15 19.68 7.21
N CYS A 138 -14.35 19.59 5.89
CA CYS A 138 -14.39 20.75 4.99
C CYS A 138 -15.82 21.25 4.70
N ARG A 139 -16.86 20.44 4.96
CA ARG A 139 -18.28 20.77 4.74
C ARG A 139 -18.58 21.39 3.35
N PRO A 140 -18.15 20.72 2.26
CA PRO A 140 -18.30 21.28 0.92
C PRO A 140 -19.78 21.40 0.52
N THR A 141 -20.08 22.37 -0.33
CA THR A 141 -21.41 22.54 -0.94
C THR A 141 -21.27 22.51 -2.47
N PRO A 142 -21.79 21.49 -3.17
CA PRO A 142 -22.46 20.28 -2.65
C PRO A 142 -21.47 19.29 -1.99
N LEU A 143 -22.01 18.39 -1.15
CA LEU A 143 -21.21 17.32 -0.54
C LEU A 143 -20.61 16.40 -1.59
N ILE A 144 -19.40 15.87 -1.30
CA ILE A 144 -18.73 14.88 -2.14
C ILE A 144 -19.49 13.55 -2.03
N ARG A 145 -19.94 13.02 -3.14
CA ARG A 145 -20.58 11.70 -3.17
C ARG A 145 -19.55 10.60 -2.93
N THR A 146 -19.84 9.70 -1.98
CA THR A 146 -18.91 8.61 -1.61
C THR A 146 -18.73 7.60 -2.75
N THR A 147 -19.76 7.36 -3.55
CA THR A 147 -19.78 6.38 -4.64
C THR A 147 -19.34 6.95 -5.98
N ASP A 148 -19.43 8.29 -6.17
CA ASP A 148 -19.14 8.96 -7.43
C ASP A 148 -17.80 9.71 -7.37
N LYS A 149 -16.84 9.31 -8.20
CA LYS A 149 -15.53 9.98 -8.34
C LYS A 149 -15.49 11.03 -9.45
N HIS A 150 -16.43 11.01 -10.39
CA HIS A 150 -16.38 11.92 -11.55
C HIS A 150 -16.42 13.41 -11.19
N ARG A 151 -17.01 13.72 -10.02
CA ARG A 151 -17.09 15.08 -9.50
C ARG A 151 -16.01 15.44 -8.50
N ARG A 152 -14.94 14.64 -8.41
CA ARG A 152 -13.75 14.91 -7.59
C ARG A 152 -12.64 15.54 -8.44
N GLY A 153 -11.43 15.54 -7.92
CA GLY A 153 -10.26 16.14 -8.58
C GLY A 153 -10.36 17.67 -8.61
N PHE A 154 -9.69 18.27 -9.56
CA PHE A 154 -9.62 19.74 -9.69
C PHE A 154 -10.92 20.41 -10.11
N MET A 155 -11.92 19.65 -10.57
CA MET A 155 -13.26 20.18 -10.85
C MET A 155 -14.09 20.43 -9.59
N SER A 156 -13.77 19.78 -8.48
CA SER A 156 -14.30 20.06 -7.15
C SER A 156 -13.42 21.11 -6.45
N ASP A 157 -14.00 22.19 -5.96
CA ASP A 157 -13.21 23.18 -5.22
C ASP A 157 -12.51 22.59 -3.99
N THR A 158 -13.20 21.74 -3.24
CA THR A 158 -12.64 21.12 -2.04
C THR A 158 -11.57 20.06 -2.36
N CYS A 159 -11.84 19.14 -3.29
CA CYS A 159 -10.83 18.18 -3.69
C CYS A 159 -9.66 18.86 -4.40
N GLY A 160 -9.93 19.86 -5.24
CA GLY A 160 -8.94 20.63 -5.95
C GLY A 160 -8.02 21.39 -4.99
N ARG A 161 -8.57 22.03 -3.95
CA ARG A 161 -7.77 22.65 -2.90
C ARG A 161 -6.86 21.65 -2.21
N LEU A 162 -7.38 20.50 -1.79
CA LEU A 162 -6.60 19.46 -1.12
C LEU A 162 -5.50 18.86 -2.01
N LEU A 163 -5.73 18.82 -3.33
CA LEU A 163 -4.77 18.33 -4.33
C LEU A 163 -3.82 19.41 -4.84
N CYS A 164 -4.10 20.69 -4.56
CA CYS A 164 -3.28 21.82 -4.98
C CYS A 164 -1.88 21.73 -4.37
N PRO A 165 -0.81 21.97 -5.15
CA PRO A 165 0.52 22.20 -4.62
C PRO A 165 0.55 23.22 -3.51
N ALA A 166 1.31 22.96 -2.44
CA ALA A 166 1.38 23.82 -1.25
C ALA A 166 1.97 25.21 -1.53
N GLU A 167 2.79 25.32 -2.56
CA GLU A 167 3.37 26.57 -3.06
C GLU A 167 2.37 27.48 -3.78
N TRP A 168 1.17 26.99 -4.11
CA TRP A 168 0.15 27.73 -4.83
C TRP A 168 -1.08 28.00 -3.95
N GLN A 169 -1.71 29.15 -4.19
CA GLN A 169 -2.94 29.53 -3.49
C GLN A 169 -4.17 29.16 -4.30
N TRP A 170 -4.87 28.09 -3.90
CA TRP A 170 -6.08 27.62 -4.59
C TRP A 170 -7.18 28.69 -4.69
N ASP A 171 -7.24 29.61 -3.73
CA ASP A 171 -8.25 30.67 -3.69
C ASP A 171 -8.01 31.75 -4.77
N ASP A 172 -6.80 31.82 -5.34
CA ASP A 172 -6.53 32.66 -6.52
C ASP A 172 -7.26 32.08 -7.73
N PRO A 173 -8.18 32.87 -8.35
CA PRO A 173 -8.95 32.40 -9.50
C PRO A 173 -8.09 32.13 -10.74
N VAL A 174 -6.93 32.79 -10.89
CA VAL A 174 -6.01 32.58 -12.01
C VAL A 174 -5.32 31.24 -11.88
N ILE A 175 -4.80 30.93 -10.69
CA ILE A 175 -4.16 29.64 -10.39
C ILE A 175 -5.17 28.50 -10.54
N ARG A 176 -6.35 28.65 -9.94
CA ARG A 176 -7.41 27.63 -10.01
C ARG A 176 -7.88 27.35 -11.45
N ALA A 177 -8.07 28.41 -12.25
CA ALA A 177 -8.41 28.26 -13.65
C ALA A 177 -7.27 27.59 -14.43
N GLY A 178 -6.02 28.05 -14.23
CA GLY A 178 -4.86 27.51 -14.90
C GLY A 178 -4.64 26.01 -14.61
N ILE A 179 -4.86 25.55 -13.38
CA ILE A 179 -4.81 24.13 -13.02
C ILE A 179 -5.91 23.35 -13.74
N ARG A 180 -7.15 23.87 -13.76
CA ARG A 180 -8.30 23.23 -14.44
C ARG A 180 -8.11 23.11 -15.94
N ASP A 181 -7.57 24.15 -16.54
CA ASP A 181 -7.30 24.24 -17.98
C ASP A 181 -5.95 23.61 -18.38
N ARG A 182 -5.20 23.12 -17.39
CA ARG A 182 -3.86 22.50 -17.57
C ARG A 182 -2.91 23.40 -18.38
N THR A 183 -2.90 24.69 -18.04
CA THR A 183 -1.96 25.62 -18.68
C THR A 183 -0.53 25.33 -18.24
N ALA A 184 0.45 25.57 -19.11
CA ALA A 184 1.84 25.18 -18.89
C ALA A 184 2.45 25.76 -17.57
N ALA A 185 1.95 26.89 -17.10
CA ALA A 185 2.40 27.52 -15.85
C ALA A 185 1.85 26.84 -14.58
N PHE A 186 0.76 26.05 -14.70
CA PHE A 186 0.04 25.46 -13.56
C PHE A 186 -0.19 23.98 -13.71
N ILE A 187 0.79 23.25 -14.24
CA ILE A 187 0.77 21.79 -14.31
C ILE A 187 1.08 21.22 -12.93
N VAL A 188 0.15 20.44 -12.40
CA VAL A 188 0.33 19.72 -11.13
C VAL A 188 1.04 18.41 -11.38
N SER A 189 2.30 18.31 -10.97
CA SER A 189 3.11 17.11 -11.08
C SER A 189 3.39 16.47 -9.71
N GLU A 190 4.08 15.36 -9.72
CA GLU A 190 4.53 14.60 -8.54
C GLU A 190 5.62 15.29 -7.72
N ASN A 191 6.20 16.39 -8.22
CA ASN A 191 7.32 17.08 -7.58
C ASN A 191 6.87 18.09 -6.52
N SER A 192 5.56 18.29 -6.36
CA SER A 192 5.00 19.21 -5.37
C SER A 192 4.22 18.47 -4.29
N TRP A 193 4.29 18.99 -3.07
CA TRP A 193 3.51 18.47 -1.95
C TRP A 193 2.09 19.03 -1.98
N PRO A 194 1.04 18.18 -2.10
CA PRO A 194 -0.33 18.67 -2.08
C PRO A 194 -0.79 19.05 -0.66
N LEU A 195 -1.70 20.01 -0.55
CA LEU A 195 -2.19 20.53 0.73
C LEU A 195 -2.77 19.45 1.66
N PHE A 196 -3.31 18.35 1.12
CA PHE A 196 -3.79 17.27 1.97
C PHE A 196 -2.70 16.58 2.82
N MET A 197 -1.41 16.81 2.54
CA MET A 197 -0.29 16.29 3.33
C MET A 197 -0.01 17.11 4.59
N TYR A 198 -0.47 18.37 4.63
CA TYR A 198 -0.14 19.33 5.68
C TYR A 198 -1.15 19.33 6.82
N GLN A 199 -0.65 19.58 8.02
CA GLN A 199 -1.48 19.82 9.19
C GLN A 199 -2.49 20.93 8.90
N ASP A 200 -3.75 20.72 9.27
CA ASP A 200 -4.87 21.65 9.06
C ASP A 200 -5.11 22.04 7.59
N TYR A 201 -4.49 21.30 6.64
CA TYR A 201 -4.53 21.58 5.20
C TYR A 201 -4.04 22.98 4.83
N ASP A 202 -3.07 23.45 5.58
CA ASP A 202 -2.42 24.74 5.40
C ASP A 202 -0.90 24.58 5.39
N ALA A 203 -0.21 25.32 4.52
CA ALA A 203 1.23 25.23 4.35
C ALA A 203 1.88 26.60 4.53
N ASP A 204 2.96 26.66 5.27
CA ASP A 204 3.79 27.85 5.37
C ASP A 204 4.71 27.93 4.14
N ILE A 205 4.41 28.84 3.19
CA ILE A 205 5.20 29.01 1.96
C ILE A 205 6.67 29.32 2.25
N LYS A 206 6.97 29.89 3.42
CA LYS A 206 8.35 30.19 3.83
C LYS A 206 9.06 28.97 4.42
N ASN A 207 8.31 27.95 4.83
CA ASN A 207 8.83 26.72 5.40
C ASN A 207 7.90 25.55 5.05
N LEU A 208 8.08 24.98 3.86
CA LEU A 208 7.28 23.89 3.34
C LEU A 208 7.45 22.55 4.10
N GLU A 209 8.41 22.43 4.99
CA GLU A 209 8.55 21.25 5.86
C GLU A 209 7.64 21.34 7.10
N ARG A 210 7.24 22.56 7.47
CA ARG A 210 6.40 22.76 8.65
C ARG A 210 5.01 22.17 8.44
N GLY A 211 4.64 21.23 9.30
CA GLY A 211 3.33 20.59 9.24
C GLY A 211 3.17 19.53 8.13
N LEU A 212 4.19 19.34 7.27
CA LEU A 212 4.19 18.32 6.24
C LEU A 212 4.02 16.92 6.84
N MET A 213 3.22 16.08 6.19
CA MET A 213 2.88 14.70 6.58
C MET A 213 2.18 14.57 7.94
N LYS A 214 1.60 15.67 8.45
CA LYS A 214 0.89 15.71 9.73
C LYS A 214 -0.62 15.95 9.59
N SER A 215 -1.18 15.84 8.39
CA SER A 215 -2.60 16.05 8.20
C SER A 215 -3.44 14.97 8.89
N LYS A 216 -4.58 15.39 9.42
CA LYS A 216 -5.58 14.49 9.98
C LYS A 216 -6.01 13.42 8.96
N LEU A 217 -6.19 13.82 7.70
CA LEU A 217 -6.59 12.91 6.61
C LEU A 217 -5.56 11.80 6.38
N LEU A 218 -4.26 12.15 6.41
CA LEU A 218 -3.17 11.17 6.26
C LEU A 218 -3.16 10.18 7.42
N ILE A 219 -3.31 10.66 8.65
CA ILE A 219 -3.35 9.82 9.86
C ILE A 219 -4.55 8.89 9.84
N MET A 220 -5.74 9.39 9.51
CA MET A 220 -6.96 8.59 9.43
C MET A 220 -6.86 7.50 8.35
N ALA A 221 -6.34 7.85 7.18
CA ALA A 221 -6.16 6.89 6.10
C ALA A 221 -5.11 5.82 6.46
N PHE A 222 -4.01 6.22 7.09
CA PHE A 222 -3.02 5.27 7.59
C PHE A 222 -3.64 4.28 8.59
N LYS A 223 -4.40 4.77 9.57
CA LYS A 223 -5.12 3.92 10.52
C LYS A 223 -6.10 2.99 9.82
N ALA A 224 -6.86 3.47 8.84
CA ALA A 224 -7.82 2.66 8.09
C ALA A 224 -7.16 1.51 7.32
N ILE A 225 -5.99 1.75 6.70
CA ILE A 225 -5.22 0.75 5.94
C ILE A 225 -4.55 -0.26 6.86
N PHE A 226 -3.87 0.20 7.91
CA PHE A 226 -2.93 -0.62 8.67
C PHE A 226 -3.53 -1.18 9.97
N THR A 227 -4.57 -0.56 10.50
CA THR A 227 -5.29 -1.06 11.68
C THR A 227 -6.69 -1.53 11.31
N SER A 228 -7.65 -0.63 11.29
CA SER A 228 -9.01 -0.89 10.82
C SER A 228 -9.72 0.41 10.45
N PRO A 229 -10.76 0.38 9.58
CA PRO A 229 -11.59 1.54 9.29
C PRO A 229 -12.25 2.17 10.52
N SER A 230 -12.60 1.36 11.54
CA SER A 230 -13.16 1.86 12.80
C SER A 230 -12.17 2.64 13.64
N SER A 231 -10.90 2.22 13.65
CA SER A 231 -9.83 2.91 14.40
C SER A 231 -9.49 4.30 13.81
N ALA A 232 -9.84 4.53 12.54
CA ALA A 232 -9.61 5.82 11.89
C ALA A 232 -10.39 6.97 12.52
N ASN A 233 -11.54 6.70 13.16
CA ASN A 233 -12.37 7.72 13.78
C ASN A 233 -11.91 8.11 15.20
N GLU A 234 -10.95 7.39 15.77
CA GLU A 234 -10.40 7.63 17.12
C GLU A 234 -9.15 8.52 17.03
N VAL A 235 -9.28 9.73 16.46
CA VAL A 235 -8.12 10.63 16.25
C VAL A 235 -7.89 11.58 17.42
N ASP A 236 -8.72 11.54 18.47
CA ASP A 236 -8.54 12.38 19.65
C ASP A 236 -7.53 11.78 20.63
N GLY A 237 -6.27 12.19 20.52
CA GLY A 237 -5.19 11.89 21.48
C GLY A 237 -3.79 12.15 20.90
N GLU A 238 -2.96 12.81 21.66
CA GLU A 238 -1.54 13.05 21.41
C GLU A 238 -0.67 11.78 21.48
N GLY A 239 -1.18 10.62 21.05
CA GLY A 239 -0.43 9.37 21.05
C GLY A 239 0.43 9.24 19.79
N ASP A 240 1.68 8.81 19.94
CA ASP A 240 2.67 8.61 18.87
C ASP A 240 2.40 7.38 17.97
N GLY A 241 1.20 6.82 17.99
CA GLY A 241 0.82 5.62 17.24
C GLY A 241 1.37 4.30 17.80
N ALA A 242 2.33 4.33 18.71
CA ALA A 242 2.83 3.15 19.40
C ALA A 242 1.73 2.56 20.32
N ASP A 243 0.90 3.42 20.90
CA ASP A 243 -0.24 3.04 21.74
C ASP A 243 -1.27 2.17 21.00
N ILE A 244 -1.42 2.36 19.70
CA ILE A 244 -2.36 1.56 18.90
C ILE A 244 -1.90 0.12 18.78
N ILE A 245 -0.59 -0.09 18.61
CA ILE A 245 0.02 -1.43 18.54
C ILE A 245 -0.04 -2.10 19.91
N GLU A 246 0.15 -1.35 21.00
CA GLU A 246 0.13 -1.85 22.37
C GLU A 246 -1.29 -2.16 22.85
N ASN A 247 -2.28 -1.33 22.53
CA ASN A 247 -3.68 -1.59 22.85
C ASN A 247 -4.21 -2.85 22.16
N HIS A 248 -3.81 -3.12 20.91
CA HIS A 248 -4.14 -4.38 20.25
C HIS A 248 -3.51 -5.61 20.96
N ARG A 249 -2.30 -5.49 21.48
CA ARG A 249 -1.67 -6.56 22.27
C ARG A 249 -2.40 -6.83 23.59
N ARG A 250 -2.93 -5.81 24.24
CA ARG A 250 -3.71 -5.94 25.49
C ARG A 250 -5.06 -6.59 25.23
N THR A 251 -5.76 -6.22 24.14
CA THR A 251 -7.05 -6.81 23.76
C THR A 251 -6.93 -8.28 23.40
N GLN A 252 -5.84 -8.70 22.74
CA GLN A 252 -5.56 -10.11 22.43
C GLN A 252 -5.37 -10.99 23.68
N ARG A 253 -4.86 -10.43 24.78
CA ARG A 253 -4.65 -11.17 26.04
C ARG A 253 -5.92 -11.37 26.86
N GLN A 254 -6.98 -10.61 26.61
CA GLN A 254 -8.25 -10.66 27.36
C GLN A 254 -9.36 -11.46 26.71
N SER A 255 -9.23 -11.89 25.46
CA SER A 255 -10.30 -12.54 24.70
C SER A 255 -10.06 -14.04 24.51
N ASP A 256 -10.57 -14.83 25.41
CA ASP A 256 -10.45 -16.31 25.37
C ASP A 256 -11.52 -17.00 24.50
N GLN A 257 -12.47 -16.31 23.85
CA GLN A 257 -13.54 -16.96 23.10
C GLN A 257 -14.04 -16.29 21.81
N THR A 258 -13.56 -15.12 21.40
CA THR A 258 -13.98 -14.52 20.13
C THR A 258 -12.78 -14.40 19.19
N LYS A 259 -12.89 -14.92 17.94
CA LYS A 259 -11.90 -14.70 16.89
C LYS A 259 -11.79 -13.18 16.63
N VAL A 260 -10.88 -12.53 17.34
CA VAL A 260 -10.55 -11.12 17.08
C VAL A 260 -9.96 -11.04 15.66
N LYS A 261 -10.54 -10.20 14.82
CA LYS A 261 -9.98 -9.93 13.49
C LYS A 261 -8.57 -9.40 13.68
N THR A 262 -7.59 -10.14 13.19
CA THR A 262 -6.19 -9.75 13.22
C THR A 262 -6.01 -8.47 12.40
N CYS A 263 -5.44 -7.42 12.98
CA CYS A 263 -5.20 -6.17 12.24
C CYS A 263 -4.16 -6.37 11.12
N VAL A 264 -4.18 -5.50 10.14
CA VAL A 264 -3.28 -5.59 8.98
C VAL A 264 -1.83 -5.56 9.41
N THR A 265 -1.44 -4.69 10.35
CA THR A 265 -0.07 -4.61 10.90
C THR A 265 0.43 -5.94 11.45
N SER A 266 -0.43 -6.69 12.15
CA SER A 266 -0.07 -8.03 12.65
C SER A 266 0.10 -9.05 11.52
N ILE A 267 -0.74 -8.98 10.49
CA ILE A 267 -0.67 -9.90 9.34
C ILE A 267 0.62 -9.71 8.55
N ILE A 268 1.02 -8.44 8.33
CA ILE A 268 2.20 -8.07 7.54
C ILE A 268 3.47 -7.91 8.38
N GLY A 269 3.42 -8.17 9.69
CA GLY A 269 4.57 -8.08 10.59
C GLY A 269 5.08 -6.66 10.84
N MET A 270 4.28 -5.63 10.58
CA MET A 270 4.66 -4.23 10.75
C MET A 270 4.79 -3.88 12.23
N ARG A 271 5.97 -3.38 12.64
CA ARG A 271 6.29 -3.02 14.04
C ARG A 271 6.39 -1.52 14.27
N LYS A 272 6.61 -0.74 13.23
CA LYS A 272 6.75 0.73 13.24
C LYS A 272 6.22 1.32 11.95
N VAL A 273 5.89 2.60 11.97
CA VAL A 273 5.59 3.36 10.76
C VAL A 273 6.87 3.45 9.91
N THR A 274 6.74 3.22 8.61
CA THR A 274 7.86 3.29 7.65
C THR A 274 7.59 4.34 6.60
N PRO A 275 8.63 4.93 5.98
CA PRO A 275 8.47 5.86 4.86
C PRO A 275 7.62 5.29 3.73
N HIS A 276 7.82 4.03 3.39
CA HIS A 276 7.07 3.29 2.37
C HIS A 276 5.56 3.21 2.69
N ALA A 277 5.21 2.96 3.95
CA ALA A 277 3.81 2.92 4.39
C ALA A 277 3.14 4.31 4.34
N ILE A 278 3.88 5.37 4.67
CA ILE A 278 3.41 6.76 4.53
C ILE A 278 3.19 7.09 3.05
N ALA A 279 4.18 6.79 2.20
CA ALA A 279 4.11 7.03 0.76
C ALA A 279 2.92 6.29 0.12
N TYR A 280 2.72 5.02 0.49
CA TYR A 280 1.57 4.25 0.04
C TYR A 280 0.24 4.92 0.43
N THR A 281 0.13 5.35 1.68
CA THR A 281 -1.08 6.02 2.18
C THR A 281 -1.35 7.32 1.43
N ALA A 282 -0.33 8.14 1.20
CA ALA A 282 -0.43 9.39 0.45
C ALA A 282 -0.90 9.16 -1.00
N CYS A 283 -0.36 8.14 -1.68
CA CYS A 283 -0.80 7.73 -3.01
C CYS A 283 -2.28 7.32 -3.01
N GLN A 284 -2.73 6.56 -2.02
CA GLN A 284 -4.13 6.14 -1.89
C GLN A 284 -5.08 7.32 -1.65
N ILE A 285 -4.70 8.29 -0.80
CA ILE A 285 -5.50 9.50 -0.58
C ILE A 285 -5.59 10.33 -1.85
N ARG A 286 -4.45 10.59 -2.52
CA ARG A 286 -4.45 11.32 -3.78
C ARG A 286 -5.37 10.67 -4.81
N PHE A 287 -5.27 9.34 -4.96
CA PHE A 287 -6.19 8.60 -5.82
C PHE A 287 -7.65 8.77 -5.37
N ALA A 288 -7.95 8.67 -4.08
CA ALA A 288 -9.30 8.84 -3.57
C ALA A 288 -9.87 10.24 -3.81
N LEU A 289 -9.05 11.29 -3.73
CA LEU A 289 -9.43 12.68 -4.02
C LEU A 289 -9.54 12.98 -5.52
N SER A 290 -8.86 12.23 -6.39
CA SER A 290 -8.89 12.42 -7.84
C SER A 290 -10.22 11.95 -8.46
N ASN A 291 -10.49 12.36 -9.71
CA ASN A 291 -11.65 11.91 -10.48
C ASN A 291 -11.41 10.60 -11.26
N ILE A 292 -10.20 10.03 -11.17
CA ILE A 292 -9.82 8.79 -11.87
C ILE A 292 -10.53 7.59 -11.25
N THR A 293 -11.17 6.78 -12.06
CA THR A 293 -11.97 5.63 -11.62
C THR A 293 -11.19 4.34 -11.53
N SER A 294 -10.12 4.20 -12.33
CA SER A 294 -9.25 3.02 -12.35
C SER A 294 -7.83 3.39 -11.96
N TRP A 295 -7.20 2.54 -11.14
CA TRP A 295 -5.82 2.73 -10.72
C TRP A 295 -4.86 2.61 -11.92
N ARG A 296 -3.96 3.58 -12.07
CA ARG A 296 -2.91 3.61 -13.11
C ARG A 296 -1.66 4.27 -12.55
N THR A 297 -0.50 4.00 -13.16
CA THR A 297 0.79 4.57 -12.72
C THR A 297 0.84 6.06 -12.99
N VAL A 298 0.38 6.49 -14.16
CA VAL A 298 0.38 7.90 -14.57
C VAL A 298 -1.06 8.38 -14.75
N ASP A 299 -1.38 9.52 -14.15
CA ASP A 299 -2.66 10.23 -14.21
C ASP A 299 -2.44 11.63 -14.79
N GLY A 300 -2.56 11.78 -16.10
CA GLY A 300 -2.25 13.01 -16.79
C GLY A 300 -0.77 13.36 -16.70
N ASP A 301 -0.44 14.43 -15.99
CA ASP A 301 0.94 14.88 -15.76
C ASP A 301 1.52 14.38 -14.44
N PHE A 302 0.81 13.51 -13.72
CA PHE A 302 1.18 13.05 -12.40
C PHE A 302 1.57 11.57 -12.41
N ASP A 303 2.81 11.26 -12.05
CA ASP A 303 3.33 9.90 -11.89
C ASP A 303 3.30 9.47 -10.42
N TYR A 304 2.49 8.44 -10.11
CA TYR A 304 2.36 7.91 -8.74
C TYR A 304 3.61 7.19 -8.26
N GLN A 305 4.41 6.59 -9.18
CA GLN A 305 5.63 5.91 -8.79
C GLN A 305 6.69 6.93 -8.37
N ILE A 306 6.87 8.00 -9.15
CA ILE A 306 7.80 9.09 -8.81
C ILE A 306 7.34 9.78 -7.51
N TYR A 307 6.04 10.08 -7.38
CA TYR A 307 5.50 10.68 -6.14
C TYR A 307 5.77 9.81 -4.90
N TRP A 308 5.57 8.50 -5.03
CA TRP A 308 5.88 7.53 -3.97
C TRP A 308 7.38 7.55 -3.63
N SER A 309 8.25 7.53 -4.64
CA SER A 309 9.70 7.60 -4.45
C SER A 309 10.14 8.91 -3.78
N ASN A 310 9.57 10.06 -4.19
CA ASN A 310 9.87 11.36 -3.58
C ASN A 310 9.53 11.38 -2.08
N ILE A 311 8.43 10.74 -1.66
CA ILE A 311 8.08 10.63 -0.24
C ILE A 311 9.06 9.73 0.50
N VAL A 312 9.45 8.60 -0.07
CA VAL A 312 10.43 7.70 0.56
C VAL A 312 11.78 8.39 0.69
N ASP A 313 12.26 9.03 -0.37
CA ASP A 313 13.53 9.73 -0.42
C ASP A 313 13.58 10.90 0.57
N PHE A 314 12.47 11.60 0.78
CA PHE A 314 12.37 12.66 1.79
C PHE A 314 12.79 12.19 3.20
N PHE A 315 12.47 10.93 3.54
CA PHE A 315 12.84 10.37 4.85
C PHE A 315 14.20 9.68 4.86
N GLU A 316 14.60 9.07 3.75
CA GLU A 316 15.79 8.21 3.69
C GLU A 316 17.03 8.94 3.20
N ASN A 317 16.86 9.96 2.37
CA ASN A 317 17.94 10.82 1.88
C ASN A 317 17.93 12.20 2.55
N ALA A 318 17.35 12.31 3.74
CA ALA A 318 17.38 13.55 4.49
C ALA A 318 18.81 14.12 4.50
N PRO A 319 19.02 15.38 4.17
CA PRO A 319 20.33 16.00 4.21
C PRO A 319 20.92 15.78 5.61
N GLY A 320 22.16 15.32 5.68
CA GLY A 320 22.87 15.19 6.95
C GLY A 320 22.84 16.52 7.71
N PRO A 321 23.09 16.50 9.03
CA PRO A 321 23.15 17.73 9.79
C PRO A 321 24.05 18.72 9.04
N ALA A 322 23.56 19.95 8.85
CA ALA A 322 24.32 21.00 8.20
C ALA A 322 25.68 21.11 8.88
N ALA A 323 26.77 20.97 8.09
CA ALA A 323 28.12 21.05 8.57
C ALA A 323 28.45 22.48 9.05
#